data_afb90f0ed5f7d25ca390b83d4df6ab88
#
_entry.id   afb90f0ed5f7d25ca390b83d4df6ab88
#
_cell.length_a   1.000
_cell.length_b   1.000
_cell.length_c   1.000
_cell.angle_alpha   90.00
_cell.angle_beta   90.00
_cell.angle_gamma   90.00
#
_symmetry.space_group_name_H-M   'P 1'
#
loop_
_entity.id
_entity.type
_entity.pdbx_description
1 polymer ?
#
loop_
_entity_poly.entity_id
_entity_poly.type
_entity_poly.pdbx_seq_one_letter_code
_entity_poly.pdbx_strand_id
1 'polypeptide(L)'
;NETQIKQIQQFIDQKVDVLIISPNQSDSITPIAVEAYRKGIPTIIVDRKIGSEEYTTYVGGDSYEIGRIAGEYASAFLPENATIAEVWGTKLSSPAQERHLGFINGLKKKNVNIKTVVGNWRREIAKKEVSQLEDFNDIDLVYAHNDVMALGAREAISERDSALVSKIIFLGVDAAFGKGAGLEAVANGLLNASFLYPSGGDQVIRVAMKILNKEQTDKKYILNTAVV
;
A
#
# COMPACT_ATOMS: atom_id res chain seq x y z
N ASN A 1 -10.30 0.42 -14.58
CA ASN A 1 -10.64 -1.01 -14.51
C ASN A 1 -11.01 -1.58 -15.89
N GLU A 2 -11.89 -0.94 -16.66
CA GLU A 2 -12.33 -1.43 -17.99
C GLU A 2 -11.14 -1.73 -18.92
N THR A 3 -10.14 -0.86 -18.98
CA THR A 3 -8.94 -1.08 -19.79
C THR A 3 -8.20 -2.34 -19.37
N GLN A 4 -8.01 -2.55 -18.07
CA GLN A 4 -7.33 -3.73 -17.56
C GLN A 4 -8.13 -5.01 -17.84
N ILE A 5 -9.45 -4.98 -17.70
CA ILE A 5 -10.34 -6.11 -18.06
C ILE A 5 -10.18 -6.47 -19.54
N LYS A 6 -10.22 -5.47 -20.44
CA LYS A 6 -10.01 -5.70 -21.88
C LYS A 6 -8.65 -6.28 -22.21
N GLN A 7 -7.58 -5.82 -21.53
CA GLN A 7 -6.24 -6.34 -21.71
C GLN A 7 -6.13 -7.81 -21.25
N ILE A 8 -6.70 -8.14 -20.08
CA ILE A 8 -6.74 -9.52 -19.58
C ILE A 8 -7.52 -10.40 -20.55
N GLN A 9 -8.67 -9.94 -21.07
CA GLN A 9 -9.45 -10.68 -22.05
C GLN A 9 -8.64 -10.97 -23.31
N GLN A 10 -7.88 -10.00 -23.83
CA GLN A 10 -7.01 -10.20 -24.99
C GLN A 10 -5.96 -11.29 -24.72
N PHE A 11 -5.35 -11.33 -23.55
CA PHE A 11 -4.39 -12.39 -23.18
C PHE A 11 -5.07 -13.76 -23.04
N ILE A 12 -6.30 -13.81 -22.54
CA ILE A 12 -7.10 -15.04 -22.49
C ILE A 12 -7.35 -15.55 -23.92
N ASP A 13 -7.74 -14.68 -24.84
CA ASP A 13 -8.04 -15.05 -26.23
C ASP A 13 -6.77 -15.49 -26.99
N GLN A 14 -5.63 -14.91 -26.67
CA GLN A 14 -4.31 -15.30 -27.18
C GLN A 14 -3.78 -16.62 -26.56
N LYS A 15 -4.41 -17.13 -25.51
CA LYS A 15 -3.99 -18.33 -24.78
C LYS A 15 -2.53 -18.26 -24.33
N VAL A 16 -2.17 -17.15 -23.67
CA VAL A 16 -0.80 -16.98 -23.16
C VAL A 16 -0.40 -18.09 -22.19
N ASP A 17 0.89 -18.42 -22.13
CA ASP A 17 1.39 -19.51 -21.29
C ASP A 17 1.36 -19.21 -19.78
N VAL A 18 1.46 -17.93 -19.42
CA VAL A 18 1.36 -17.41 -18.02
C VAL A 18 0.77 -16.02 -18.07
N LEU A 19 -0.11 -15.71 -17.15
CA LEU A 19 -0.69 -14.37 -16.98
C LEU A 19 -0.31 -13.81 -15.60
N ILE A 20 0.32 -12.64 -15.58
CA ILE A 20 0.68 -11.91 -14.37
C ILE A 20 -0.25 -10.70 -14.24
N ILE A 21 -0.97 -10.59 -13.14
CA ILE A 21 -1.96 -9.52 -12.90
C ILE A 21 -1.63 -8.79 -11.60
N SER A 22 -1.40 -7.46 -11.68
CA SER A 22 -1.48 -6.55 -10.54
C SER A 22 -2.84 -5.86 -10.59
N PRO A 23 -3.82 -6.28 -9.78
CA PRO A 23 -5.19 -5.79 -9.90
C PRO A 23 -5.29 -4.30 -9.53
N ASN A 24 -5.92 -3.48 -10.37
CA ASN A 24 -6.16 -2.09 -10.01
C ASN A 24 -7.16 -1.97 -8.84
N GLN A 25 -8.26 -2.74 -8.91
CA GLN A 25 -9.24 -2.89 -7.82
C GLN A 25 -9.63 -4.36 -7.69
N SER A 26 -9.71 -4.86 -6.46
CA SER A 26 -10.00 -6.25 -6.17
C SER A 26 -11.27 -6.75 -6.86
N ASP A 27 -12.41 -6.15 -6.52
CA ASP A 27 -13.72 -6.62 -6.95
C ASP A 27 -13.91 -6.60 -8.47
N SER A 28 -13.44 -5.53 -9.12
CA SER A 28 -13.60 -5.36 -10.57
C SER A 28 -12.77 -6.35 -11.39
N ILE A 29 -11.60 -6.76 -10.88
CA ILE A 29 -10.66 -7.63 -11.61
C ILE A 29 -10.85 -9.09 -11.26
N THR A 30 -11.43 -9.40 -10.10
CA THR A 30 -11.67 -10.79 -9.67
C THR A 30 -12.34 -11.65 -10.73
N PRO A 31 -13.48 -11.25 -11.35
CA PRO A 31 -14.18 -12.13 -12.29
C PRO A 31 -13.32 -12.56 -13.49
N ILE A 32 -12.61 -11.61 -14.11
CA ILE A 32 -11.80 -11.89 -15.31
C ILE A 32 -10.52 -12.65 -14.98
N ALA A 33 -9.93 -12.43 -13.79
CA ALA A 33 -8.77 -13.21 -13.32
C ALA A 33 -9.14 -14.67 -13.05
N VAL A 34 -10.30 -14.90 -12.42
CA VAL A 34 -10.86 -16.24 -12.19
C VAL A 34 -11.20 -16.94 -13.52
N GLU A 35 -11.74 -16.20 -14.49
CA GLU A 35 -12.01 -16.73 -15.84
C GLU A 35 -10.71 -17.24 -16.50
N ALA A 36 -9.62 -16.44 -16.46
CA ALA A 36 -8.32 -16.85 -16.99
C ALA A 36 -7.85 -18.16 -16.34
N TYR A 37 -7.91 -18.24 -15.01
CA TYR A 37 -7.52 -19.42 -14.25
C TYR A 37 -8.36 -20.66 -14.62
N ARG A 38 -9.70 -20.52 -14.69
CA ARG A 38 -10.61 -21.61 -15.05
C ARG A 38 -10.45 -22.10 -16.48
N LYS A 39 -9.97 -21.23 -17.39
CA LYS A 39 -9.59 -21.60 -18.75
C LYS A 39 -8.23 -22.31 -18.85
N GLY A 40 -7.59 -22.57 -17.72
CA GLY A 40 -6.32 -23.29 -17.64
C GLY A 40 -5.08 -22.43 -17.87
N ILE A 41 -5.21 -21.11 -17.90
CA ILE A 41 -4.07 -20.21 -17.99
C ILE A 41 -3.50 -20.00 -16.58
N PRO A 42 -2.24 -20.40 -16.32
CA PRO A 42 -1.59 -20.14 -15.05
C PRO A 42 -1.61 -18.63 -14.75
N THR A 43 -2.26 -18.26 -13.62
CA THR A 43 -2.49 -16.86 -13.26
C THR A 43 -1.74 -16.52 -11.98
N ILE A 44 -0.80 -15.59 -12.05
CA ILE A 44 -0.04 -15.03 -10.92
C ILE A 44 -0.68 -13.71 -10.53
N ILE A 45 -1.16 -13.62 -9.31
CA ILE A 45 -1.64 -12.35 -8.74
C ILE A 45 -0.48 -11.70 -8.00
N VAL A 46 -0.19 -10.43 -8.28
CA VAL A 46 0.95 -9.72 -7.69
C VAL A 46 0.53 -8.41 -7.03
N ASP A 47 1.18 -8.08 -5.92
CA ASP A 47 0.98 -6.85 -5.13
C ASP A 47 -0.42 -6.81 -4.49
N ARG A 48 -1.43 -6.48 -5.27
CA ARG A 48 -2.82 -6.38 -4.80
C ARG A 48 -3.54 -7.71 -4.94
N LYS A 49 -4.41 -8.02 -3.99
CA LYS A 49 -5.18 -9.27 -3.97
C LYS A 49 -6.47 -9.12 -4.78
N ILE A 50 -6.99 -10.25 -5.24
CA ILE A 50 -8.37 -10.39 -5.74
C ILE A 50 -9.26 -11.00 -4.66
N GLY A 51 -10.58 -10.89 -4.82
CA GLY A 51 -11.59 -11.44 -3.90
C GLY A 51 -11.86 -12.93 -4.10
N SER A 52 -10.85 -13.71 -4.53
CA SER A 52 -10.96 -15.15 -4.78
C SER A 52 -9.62 -15.82 -4.52
N GLU A 53 -9.65 -17.13 -4.22
CA GLU A 53 -8.47 -17.99 -4.17
C GLU A 53 -8.28 -18.81 -5.49
N GLU A 54 -9.09 -18.55 -6.52
CA GLU A 54 -8.98 -19.19 -7.81
C GLU A 54 -7.92 -18.46 -8.69
N TYR A 55 -6.67 -18.74 -8.39
CA TYR A 55 -5.46 -18.34 -9.13
C TYR A 55 -4.38 -19.38 -8.89
N THR A 56 -3.32 -19.37 -9.69
CA THR A 56 -2.20 -20.30 -9.51
C THR A 56 -1.41 -19.94 -8.25
N THR A 57 -0.97 -18.70 -8.15
CA THR A 57 -0.19 -18.21 -7.00
C THR A 57 -0.36 -16.71 -6.78
N TYR A 58 -0.11 -16.26 -5.54
CA TYR A 58 -0.01 -14.85 -5.16
C TYR A 58 1.43 -14.53 -4.75
N VAL A 59 1.93 -13.36 -5.15
CA VAL A 59 3.23 -12.81 -4.73
C VAL A 59 3.05 -11.38 -4.25
N GLY A 60 3.39 -11.07 -3.00
CA GLY A 60 3.29 -9.71 -2.47
C GLY A 60 3.65 -9.60 -1.01
N GLY A 61 3.67 -8.38 -0.49
CA GLY A 61 3.86 -8.10 0.93
C GLY A 61 2.58 -8.34 1.74
N ASP A 62 2.73 -8.42 3.06
CA ASP A 62 1.61 -8.44 3.99
C ASP A 62 1.22 -7.01 4.39
N SER A 63 0.27 -6.43 3.66
CA SER A 63 -0.18 -5.06 3.90
C SER A 63 -0.88 -4.89 5.26
N TYR A 64 -1.54 -5.94 5.77
CA TYR A 64 -2.11 -5.90 7.11
C TYR A 64 -1.01 -5.83 8.18
N GLU A 65 -0.01 -6.68 8.08
CA GLU A 65 1.12 -6.69 9.02
C GLU A 65 1.93 -5.38 8.97
N ILE A 66 2.12 -4.81 7.78
CA ILE A 66 2.74 -3.47 7.61
C ILE A 66 1.94 -2.41 8.38
N GLY A 67 0.62 -2.38 8.20
CA GLY A 67 -0.25 -1.47 8.95
C GLY A 67 -0.16 -1.71 10.45
N ARG A 68 -0.18 -2.97 10.90
CA ARG A 68 -0.11 -3.34 12.31
C ARG A 68 1.19 -2.87 12.98
N ILE A 69 2.31 -3.07 12.31
CA ILE A 69 3.62 -2.59 12.79
C ILE A 69 3.65 -1.05 12.82
N ALA A 70 3.08 -0.38 11.81
CA ALA A 70 2.97 1.07 11.79
C ALA A 70 2.14 1.61 12.98
N GLY A 71 1.02 0.95 13.31
CA GLY A 71 0.20 1.31 14.47
C GLY A 71 0.91 1.08 15.80
N GLU A 72 1.65 -0.02 15.94
CA GLU A 72 2.48 -0.27 17.14
C GLU A 72 3.59 0.77 17.26
N TYR A 73 4.27 1.08 16.16
CA TYR A 73 5.29 2.13 16.13
C TYR A 73 4.71 3.49 16.53
N ALA A 74 3.59 3.89 15.92
CA ALA A 74 2.91 5.13 16.26
C ALA A 74 2.56 5.21 17.75
N SER A 75 2.09 4.11 18.33
CA SER A 75 1.71 4.05 19.74
C SER A 75 2.86 4.32 20.71
N ALA A 76 4.11 4.10 20.32
CA ALA A 76 5.27 4.38 21.17
C ALA A 76 5.52 5.88 21.37
N PHE A 77 5.07 6.72 20.45
CA PHE A 77 5.35 8.17 20.45
C PHE A 77 4.10 9.04 20.67
N LEU A 78 2.91 8.51 20.42
CA LEU A 78 1.67 9.26 20.54
C LEU A 78 1.25 9.49 21.99
N PRO A 79 0.73 10.68 22.33
CA PRO A 79 0.03 10.90 23.59
C PRO A 79 -1.31 10.14 23.63
N GLU A 80 -1.94 10.06 24.80
CA GLU A 80 -3.35 9.68 24.89
C GLU A 80 -4.21 10.78 24.23
N ASN A 81 -5.33 10.39 23.65
CA ASN A 81 -6.24 11.28 22.90
C ASN A 81 -5.61 11.97 21.68
N ALA A 82 -4.54 11.38 21.09
CA ALA A 82 -3.86 11.92 19.91
C ALA A 82 -4.81 12.06 18.72
N THR A 83 -4.53 13.03 17.86
CA THR A 83 -5.17 13.19 16.56
C THR A 83 -4.24 12.69 15.45
N ILE A 84 -4.73 11.78 14.64
CA ILE A 84 -4.00 11.16 13.54
C ILE A 84 -4.66 11.56 12.21
N ALA A 85 -3.88 12.08 11.27
CA ALA A 85 -4.32 12.20 9.89
C ALA A 85 -3.91 10.95 9.11
N GLU A 86 -4.86 10.13 8.74
CA GLU A 86 -4.62 8.93 7.93
C GLU A 86 -4.87 9.22 6.45
N VAL A 87 -3.82 9.07 5.63
CA VAL A 87 -3.86 9.34 4.19
C VAL A 87 -3.93 8.03 3.43
N TRP A 88 -5.13 7.69 2.97
CA TRP A 88 -5.43 6.44 2.29
C TRP A 88 -4.92 6.42 0.86
N GLY A 89 -4.52 5.23 0.40
CA GLY A 89 -4.47 4.92 -1.02
C GLY A 89 -5.86 4.89 -1.65
N THR A 90 -6.02 4.22 -2.78
CA THR A 90 -7.34 4.01 -3.38
C THR A 90 -8.19 3.10 -2.48
N LYS A 91 -9.32 3.58 -1.98
CA LYS A 91 -10.18 2.88 -0.99
C LYS A 91 -10.55 1.44 -1.38
N LEU A 92 -10.77 1.18 -2.68
CA LEU A 92 -11.17 -0.14 -3.19
C LEU A 92 -9.99 -1.05 -3.53
N SER A 93 -8.76 -0.71 -3.11
CA SER A 93 -7.60 -1.58 -3.24
C SER A 93 -7.33 -2.35 -1.96
N SER A 94 -6.99 -3.63 -2.08
CA SER A 94 -6.69 -4.48 -0.92
C SER A 94 -5.58 -3.92 -0.02
N PRO A 95 -4.46 -3.34 -0.54
CA PRO A 95 -3.44 -2.79 0.35
C PRO A 95 -3.92 -1.63 1.21
N ALA A 96 -4.81 -0.75 0.67
CA ALA A 96 -5.31 0.37 1.45
C ALA A 96 -6.21 -0.10 2.60
N GLN A 97 -7.09 -1.06 2.34
CA GLN A 97 -7.97 -1.65 3.35
C GLN A 97 -7.18 -2.41 4.42
N GLU A 98 -6.21 -3.23 3.99
CA GLU A 98 -5.39 -4.02 4.89
C GLU A 98 -4.46 -3.15 5.76
N ARG A 99 -3.83 -2.11 5.18
CA ARG A 99 -2.99 -1.16 5.93
C ARG A 99 -3.80 -0.40 6.97
N HIS A 100 -5.02 0.03 6.62
CA HIS A 100 -5.93 0.66 7.59
C HIS A 100 -6.28 -0.29 8.74
N LEU A 101 -6.81 -1.48 8.42
CA LEU A 101 -7.21 -2.45 9.44
C LEU A 101 -6.04 -2.85 10.34
N GLY A 102 -4.88 -3.08 9.74
CA GLY A 102 -3.65 -3.36 10.48
C GLY A 102 -3.28 -2.21 11.41
N PHE A 103 -3.27 -0.97 10.90
CA PHE A 103 -2.94 0.22 11.67
C PHE A 103 -3.84 0.40 12.89
N ILE A 104 -5.16 0.31 12.69
CA ILE A 104 -6.13 0.38 13.79
C ILE A 104 -5.87 -0.70 14.84
N ASN A 105 -5.62 -1.94 14.40
CA ASN A 105 -5.37 -3.06 15.30
C ASN A 105 -3.99 -2.98 16.00
N GLY A 106 -3.02 -2.30 15.37
CA GLY A 106 -1.71 -2.04 15.96
C GLY A 106 -1.70 -0.89 16.97
N LEU A 107 -2.66 0.03 16.87
CA LEU A 107 -2.77 1.15 17.80
C LEU A 107 -3.13 0.65 19.20
N LYS A 108 -2.25 0.95 20.17
CA LYS A 108 -2.42 0.60 21.59
C LYS A 108 -2.91 1.78 22.44
N LYS A 109 -3.11 2.93 21.82
CA LYS A 109 -3.60 4.14 22.46
C LYS A 109 -5.12 4.17 22.48
N LYS A 110 -5.69 4.65 23.59
CA LYS A 110 -7.14 4.81 23.74
C LYS A 110 -7.56 6.22 23.26
N ASN A 111 -8.79 6.27 22.75
CA ASN A 111 -9.44 7.54 22.38
C ASN A 111 -8.68 8.38 21.33
N VAL A 112 -7.96 7.72 20.40
CA VAL A 112 -7.36 8.44 19.27
C VAL A 112 -8.44 8.96 18.33
N ASN A 113 -8.28 10.20 17.88
CA ASN A 113 -9.13 10.80 16.85
C ASN A 113 -8.47 10.60 15.48
N ILE A 114 -9.12 9.89 14.55
CA ILE A 114 -8.58 9.62 13.23
C ILE A 114 -9.35 10.42 12.17
N LYS A 115 -8.66 11.38 11.55
CA LYS A 115 -9.13 12.13 10.38
C LYS A 115 -8.63 11.44 9.13
N THR A 116 -9.51 11.05 8.22
CA THR A 116 -9.12 10.30 7.01
C THR A 116 -9.29 11.13 5.75
N VAL A 117 -8.29 11.09 4.87
CA VAL A 117 -8.35 11.63 3.51
C VAL A 117 -7.89 10.59 2.49
N VAL A 118 -8.23 10.77 1.21
CA VAL A 118 -7.91 9.80 0.15
C VAL A 118 -6.90 10.41 -0.82
N GLY A 119 -5.66 9.99 -0.73
CA GLY A 119 -4.55 10.45 -1.59
C GLY A 119 -4.39 9.66 -2.88
N ASN A 120 -5.14 8.54 -3.07
CA ASN A 120 -5.13 7.73 -4.29
C ASN A 120 -3.73 7.34 -4.78
N TRP A 121 -2.79 7.07 -3.87
CA TRP A 121 -1.37 6.74 -4.11
C TRP A 121 -0.55 7.87 -4.75
N ARG A 122 -1.04 9.13 -4.74
CA ARG A 122 -0.45 10.25 -5.45
C ARG A 122 -0.14 11.41 -4.50
N ARG A 123 1.07 11.96 -4.62
CA ARG A 123 1.58 13.06 -3.80
C ARG A 123 0.71 14.31 -3.88
N GLU A 124 0.36 14.72 -5.10
CA GLU A 124 -0.39 15.95 -5.35
C GLU A 124 -1.83 15.85 -4.82
N ILE A 125 -2.43 14.66 -4.91
CA ILE A 125 -3.78 14.42 -4.38
C ILE A 125 -3.72 14.44 -2.85
N ALA A 126 -2.78 13.73 -2.24
CA ALA A 126 -2.58 13.73 -0.80
C ALA A 126 -2.35 15.17 -0.27
N LYS A 127 -1.48 15.94 -0.92
CA LYS A 127 -1.24 17.34 -0.60
C LYS A 127 -2.52 18.17 -0.62
N LYS A 128 -3.30 18.08 -1.72
CA LYS A 128 -4.57 18.76 -1.87
C LYS A 128 -5.57 18.40 -0.78
N GLU A 129 -5.79 17.10 -0.58
CA GLU A 129 -6.81 16.62 0.37
C GLU A 129 -6.42 16.95 1.83
N VAL A 130 -5.14 16.84 2.17
CA VAL A 130 -4.64 17.22 3.49
C VAL A 130 -4.76 18.73 3.70
N SER A 131 -4.51 19.57 2.69
CA SER A 131 -4.65 21.03 2.81
C SER A 131 -6.08 21.49 3.13
N GLN A 132 -7.07 20.64 2.90
CA GLN A 132 -8.49 20.89 3.18
C GLN A 132 -8.95 20.44 4.56
N LEU A 133 -8.09 19.74 5.32
CA LEU A 133 -8.43 19.34 6.68
C LEU A 133 -8.64 20.57 7.57
N GLU A 134 -9.68 20.54 8.37
CA GLU A 134 -9.88 21.48 9.48
C GLU A 134 -9.01 21.06 10.68
N ASP A 135 -8.71 22.01 11.57
CA ASP A 135 -7.97 21.78 12.82
C ASP A 135 -6.59 21.12 12.64
N PHE A 136 -5.80 21.66 11.73
CA PHE A 136 -4.43 21.22 11.47
C PHE A 136 -3.52 21.23 12.69
N ASN A 137 -3.77 22.17 13.61
CA ASN A 137 -2.92 22.38 14.80
C ASN A 137 -3.00 21.24 15.80
N ASP A 138 -4.03 20.39 15.68
CA ASP A 138 -4.30 19.29 16.59
C ASP A 138 -3.74 17.95 16.08
N ILE A 139 -3.09 17.93 14.90
CA ILE A 139 -2.52 16.70 14.34
C ILE A 139 -1.21 16.36 15.03
N ASP A 140 -1.13 15.22 15.66
CA ASP A 140 0.08 14.66 16.29
C ASP A 140 0.87 13.75 15.33
N LEU A 141 0.17 13.08 14.42
CA LEU A 141 0.77 12.12 13.49
C LEU A 141 0.04 12.10 12.15
N VAL A 142 0.83 11.98 11.08
CA VAL A 142 0.36 11.63 9.74
C VAL A 142 0.80 10.20 9.45
N TYR A 143 -0.15 9.29 9.22
CA TYR A 143 0.09 7.97 8.66
C TYR A 143 -0.41 7.92 7.22
N ALA A 144 0.47 7.80 6.27
CA ALA A 144 0.11 7.66 4.87
C ALA A 144 0.40 6.23 4.37
N HIS A 145 -0.51 5.72 3.53
CA HIS A 145 -0.39 4.37 3.00
C HIS A 145 0.73 4.21 1.97
N ASN A 146 1.45 5.30 1.61
CA ASN A 146 2.77 5.24 0.97
C ASN A 146 3.58 6.52 1.24
N ASP A 147 4.89 6.47 0.94
CA ASP A 147 5.84 7.53 1.21
C ASP A 147 5.54 8.82 0.43
N VAL A 148 5.15 8.70 -0.83
CA VAL A 148 4.88 9.89 -1.66
C VAL A 148 3.66 10.66 -1.16
N MET A 149 2.66 9.98 -0.60
CA MET A 149 1.52 10.64 0.03
C MET A 149 1.89 11.27 1.38
N ALA A 150 2.76 10.61 2.17
CA ALA A 150 3.28 11.19 3.41
C ALA A 150 4.04 12.50 3.15
N LEU A 151 4.88 12.53 2.10
CA LEU A 151 5.58 13.72 1.66
C LEU A 151 4.62 14.81 1.17
N GLY A 152 3.56 14.45 0.43
CA GLY A 152 2.52 15.39 0.02
C GLY A 152 1.76 16.00 1.21
N ALA A 153 1.43 15.19 2.21
CA ALA A 153 0.81 15.66 3.44
C ALA A 153 1.73 16.63 4.21
N ARG A 154 3.03 16.28 4.32
CA ARG A 154 4.04 17.14 4.96
C ARG A 154 4.19 18.47 4.24
N GLU A 155 4.16 18.50 2.91
CA GLU A 155 4.18 19.74 2.12
C GLU A 155 2.95 20.62 2.41
N ALA A 156 1.74 20.04 2.41
CA ALA A 156 0.52 20.76 2.70
C ALA A 156 0.57 21.44 4.09
N ILE A 157 1.07 20.71 5.09
CA ILE A 157 1.23 21.21 6.45
C ILE A 157 2.30 22.33 6.49
N SER A 158 3.45 22.11 5.84
CA SER A 158 4.54 23.09 5.79
C SER A 158 4.16 24.41 5.12
N GLU A 159 3.34 24.35 4.07
CA GLU A 159 2.86 25.56 3.37
C GLU A 159 1.86 26.37 4.21
N ARG A 160 1.11 25.71 5.09
CA ARG A 160 0.17 26.37 5.98
C ARG A 160 0.83 26.93 7.24
N ASP A 161 1.67 26.12 7.88
CA ASP A 161 2.50 26.51 9.03
C ASP A 161 3.73 25.60 9.12
N SER A 162 4.89 26.13 8.75
CA SER A 162 6.14 25.38 8.75
C SER A 162 6.60 24.96 10.16
N ALA A 163 6.17 25.65 11.21
CA ALA A 163 6.51 25.29 12.59
C ALA A 163 5.82 24.00 13.06
N LEU A 164 4.66 23.65 12.50
CA LEU A 164 3.95 22.41 12.83
C LEU A 164 4.69 21.16 12.38
N VAL A 165 5.43 21.24 11.26
CA VAL A 165 6.16 20.10 10.70
C VAL A 165 7.12 19.46 11.70
N SER A 166 7.73 20.26 12.57
CA SER A 166 8.67 19.78 13.60
C SER A 166 7.98 19.09 14.79
N LYS A 167 6.66 19.23 14.90
CA LYS A 167 5.85 18.69 16.00
C LYS A 167 5.10 17.41 15.61
N ILE A 168 4.90 17.19 14.32
CA ILE A 168 4.09 16.11 13.76
C ILE A 168 5.00 14.96 13.36
N ILE A 169 4.60 13.74 13.67
CA ILE A 169 5.25 12.51 13.24
C ILE A 169 4.72 12.12 11.86
N PHE A 170 5.60 11.89 10.89
CA PHE A 170 5.24 11.48 9.53
C PHE A 170 5.68 10.05 9.28
N LEU A 171 4.71 9.17 9.03
CA LEU A 171 4.93 7.76 8.72
C LEU A 171 4.49 7.47 7.29
N GLY A 172 5.35 6.77 6.55
CA GLY A 172 5.09 6.31 5.19
C GLY A 172 5.15 4.78 5.07
N VAL A 173 4.91 4.30 3.88
CA VAL A 173 5.08 2.90 3.47
C VAL A 173 5.71 2.90 2.10
N ASP A 174 6.41 1.88 1.76
CA ASP A 174 7.17 1.45 0.60
C ASP A 174 8.68 1.39 0.90
N ALA A 175 9.26 2.36 1.60
CA ALA A 175 10.70 2.48 1.85
C ALA A 175 11.53 2.28 0.56
N ALA A 176 11.04 2.86 -0.54
CA ALA A 176 11.65 2.69 -1.86
C ALA A 176 13.01 3.38 -1.94
N PHE A 177 13.90 2.78 -2.76
CA PHE A 177 15.21 3.35 -3.08
C PHE A 177 15.11 4.41 -4.18
N GLY A 178 16.01 5.38 -4.14
CA GLY A 178 16.18 6.38 -5.19
C GLY A 178 15.96 7.80 -4.72
N LYS A 179 16.28 8.77 -5.60
CA LYS A 179 16.18 10.19 -5.31
C LYS A 179 14.72 10.60 -5.06
N GLY A 180 14.45 11.23 -3.92
CA GLY A 180 13.12 11.65 -3.51
C GLY A 180 12.21 10.51 -3.05
N ALA A 181 12.73 9.28 -2.91
CA ALA A 181 11.99 8.11 -2.45
C ALA A 181 12.01 7.97 -0.91
N GLY A 182 11.29 6.99 -0.39
CA GLY A 182 11.04 6.84 1.05
C GLY A 182 12.30 6.73 1.90
N LEU A 183 13.28 5.92 1.49
CA LEU A 183 14.53 5.78 2.24
C LEU A 183 15.31 7.11 2.32
N GLU A 184 15.42 7.85 1.23
CA GLU A 184 16.06 9.16 1.24
C GLU A 184 15.26 10.16 2.10
N ALA A 185 13.93 10.07 2.07
CA ALA A 185 13.07 10.92 2.88
C ALA A 185 13.27 10.68 4.39
N VAL A 186 13.41 9.42 4.82
CA VAL A 186 13.75 9.09 6.21
C VAL A 186 15.16 9.57 6.56
N ALA A 187 16.15 9.30 5.71
CA ALA A 187 17.55 9.71 5.95
C ALA A 187 17.68 11.24 6.06
N ASN A 188 16.86 12.01 5.35
CA ASN A 188 16.83 13.47 5.39
C ASN A 188 15.89 14.05 6.46
N GLY A 189 15.27 13.23 7.31
CA GLY A 189 14.35 13.67 8.35
C GLY A 189 13.03 14.26 7.82
N LEU A 190 12.65 13.94 6.58
CA LEU A 190 11.35 14.33 6.02
C LEU A 190 10.24 13.38 6.46
N LEU A 191 10.56 12.12 6.71
CA LEU A 191 9.71 11.13 7.36
C LEU A 191 10.40 10.63 8.62
N ASN A 192 9.62 10.29 9.64
CA ASN A 192 10.14 9.70 10.88
C ASN A 192 10.40 8.21 10.74
N ALA A 193 9.61 7.53 9.92
CA ALA A 193 9.82 6.15 9.53
C ALA A 193 9.08 5.82 8.22
N SER A 194 9.56 4.80 7.53
CA SER A 194 8.85 4.14 6.43
C SER A 194 8.87 2.63 6.62
N PHE A 195 7.77 1.97 6.25
CA PHE A 195 7.61 0.52 6.38
C PHE A 195 7.79 -0.13 5.02
N LEU A 196 8.82 -0.95 4.89
CA LEU A 196 9.19 -1.57 3.61
C LEU A 196 8.02 -2.38 3.03
N TYR A 197 7.61 -2.06 1.81
CA TYR A 197 6.79 -2.90 0.98
C TYR A 197 7.65 -3.47 -0.16
N PRO A 198 7.96 -4.79 -0.15
CA PRO A 198 8.79 -5.38 -1.19
C PRO A 198 8.03 -5.47 -2.52
N SER A 199 8.63 -5.00 -3.61
CA SER A 199 8.00 -4.99 -4.94
C SER A 199 7.72 -6.38 -5.51
N GLY A 200 8.51 -7.38 -5.09
CA GLY A 200 8.34 -8.79 -5.47
C GLY A 200 8.62 -9.11 -6.94
N GLY A 201 9.10 -8.17 -7.73
CA GLY A 201 9.29 -8.36 -9.17
C GLY A 201 10.18 -9.55 -9.54
N ASP A 202 11.31 -9.73 -8.85
CA ASP A 202 12.20 -10.86 -9.04
C ASP A 202 11.53 -12.20 -8.65
N GLN A 203 10.78 -12.22 -7.56
CA GLN A 203 10.05 -13.40 -7.12
C GLN A 203 8.95 -13.79 -8.11
N VAL A 204 8.24 -12.81 -8.66
CA VAL A 204 7.20 -13.04 -9.70
C VAL A 204 7.81 -13.71 -10.91
N ILE A 205 8.97 -13.22 -11.41
CA ILE A 205 9.65 -13.82 -12.56
C ILE A 205 10.14 -15.24 -12.25
N ARG A 206 10.73 -15.48 -11.07
CA ARG A 206 11.13 -16.84 -10.67
C ARG A 206 9.95 -17.80 -10.65
N VAL A 207 8.81 -17.37 -10.13
CA VAL A 207 7.59 -18.16 -10.08
C VAL A 207 7.04 -18.42 -11.48
N ALA A 208 7.01 -17.40 -12.34
CA ALA A 208 6.59 -17.56 -13.74
C ALA A 208 7.47 -18.58 -14.48
N MET A 209 8.80 -18.53 -14.29
CA MET A 209 9.72 -19.52 -14.88
C MET A 209 9.48 -20.93 -14.36
N LYS A 210 9.22 -21.10 -13.06
CA LYS A 210 8.84 -22.42 -12.52
C LYS A 210 7.58 -22.96 -13.20
N ILE A 211 6.55 -22.14 -13.34
CA ILE A 211 5.31 -22.53 -14.02
C ILE A 211 5.57 -22.97 -15.46
N LEU A 212 6.35 -22.19 -16.23
CA LEU A 212 6.71 -22.52 -17.60
C LEU A 212 7.51 -23.82 -17.71
N ASN A 213 8.36 -24.12 -16.71
CA ASN A 213 9.10 -25.36 -16.60
C ASN A 213 8.27 -26.54 -16.05
N LYS A 214 6.98 -26.32 -15.75
CA LYS A 214 6.07 -27.32 -15.12
C LYS A 214 6.52 -27.76 -13.72
N GLU A 215 7.23 -26.91 -13.01
CA GLU A 215 7.63 -27.12 -11.63
C GLU A 215 6.50 -26.70 -10.67
N GLN A 216 6.48 -27.30 -9.47
CA GLN A 216 5.53 -26.91 -8.43
C GLN A 216 5.83 -25.50 -7.89
N THR A 217 4.76 -24.77 -7.58
CA THR A 217 4.82 -23.47 -6.92
C THR A 217 3.94 -23.46 -5.67
N ASP A 218 4.33 -22.69 -4.68
CA ASP A 218 3.48 -22.45 -3.52
C ASP A 218 2.26 -21.62 -3.90
N LYS A 219 1.19 -21.75 -3.14
CA LYS A 219 -0.03 -20.96 -3.35
C LYS A 219 0.18 -19.48 -3.07
N LYS A 220 1.07 -19.12 -2.13
CA LYS A 220 1.35 -17.74 -1.72
C LYS A 220 2.85 -17.58 -1.41
N TYR A 221 3.41 -16.51 -1.92
CA TYR A 221 4.75 -16.01 -1.57
C TYR A 221 4.57 -14.65 -0.87
N ILE A 222 4.57 -14.69 0.46
CA ILE A 222 4.48 -13.47 1.27
C ILE A 222 5.90 -12.97 1.53
N LEU A 223 6.18 -11.75 1.10
CA LEU A 223 7.49 -11.14 1.20
C LEU A 223 7.61 -10.34 2.50
N ASN A 224 8.77 -10.40 3.13
CA ASN A 224 9.01 -9.80 4.44
C ASN A 224 9.02 -8.26 4.37
N THR A 225 8.46 -7.63 5.40
CA THR A 225 8.55 -6.19 5.66
C THR A 225 9.64 -5.87 6.67
N ALA A 226 10.04 -4.61 6.73
CA ALA A 226 10.94 -4.05 7.73
C ALA A 226 10.55 -2.58 8.01
N VAL A 227 10.99 -2.06 9.16
CA VAL A 227 10.89 -0.62 9.49
C VAL A 227 12.22 0.04 9.17
N VAL A 228 12.18 1.21 8.55
CA VAL A 228 13.35 2.02 8.22
C VAL A 228 13.19 3.41 8.81
#